data_405399d93cef4b8b0f536a5d7115dda3
#
_entry.id   405399d93cef4b8b0f536a5d7115dda3
#
_cell.length_a   1.000
_cell.length_b   1.000
_cell.length_c   1.000
_cell.angle_alpha   90.00
_cell.angle_beta   90.00
_cell.angle_gamma   90.00
#
_symmetry.space_group_name_H-M   'P 1'
#
loop_
_entity.id
_entity.type
_entity.pdbx_description
1 polymer ?
#
loop_
_entity_poly.entity_id
_entity_poly.type
_entity_poly.pdbx_seq_one_letter_code
_entity_poly.pdbx_strand_id
1 'polypeptide(L)'
;RPVGGWLVDVAAVLADRASGVAFTRDLLARTVERTPRLGCFGLHEWAMAYRSDVHGVRHSQLPLRLGAEGTDAVVEGSRIRCTHFDAFRFFAPEARDRNEGDDGVLPTRAGMREMEQPGCLHAGMDP
;
A
#
# COMPACT_ATOMS: atom_id res chain seq x y z
N ARG A 1 -11.62 -38.14 23.61
CA ARG A 1 -11.23 -36.85 24.26
C ARG A 1 -11.91 -35.76 23.46
N PRO A 2 -12.67 -34.81 24.06
CA PRO A 2 -13.17 -33.66 23.35
C PRO A 2 -11.97 -32.87 22.86
N VAL A 3 -11.94 -32.58 21.55
CA VAL A 3 -10.95 -31.66 20.97
C VAL A 3 -11.40 -30.27 21.39
N GLY A 4 -10.73 -29.69 22.39
CA GLY A 4 -10.96 -28.31 22.78
C GLY A 4 -10.50 -27.40 21.63
N GLY A 5 -11.39 -26.58 21.14
CA GLY A 5 -11.11 -25.57 20.12
C GLY A 5 -11.34 -24.17 20.67
N TRP A 6 -10.68 -23.18 20.08
CA TRP A 6 -10.93 -21.77 20.34
C TRP A 6 -11.97 -21.24 19.34
N LEU A 7 -12.95 -20.52 19.83
CA LEU A 7 -13.94 -19.81 19.02
C LEU A 7 -13.81 -18.32 19.29
N VAL A 8 -13.99 -17.52 18.22
CA VAL A 8 -14.04 -16.06 18.37
C VAL A 8 -15.40 -15.68 18.99
N ASP A 9 -15.36 -14.94 20.08
CA ASP A 9 -16.56 -14.28 20.61
C ASP A 9 -16.88 -13.06 19.73
N VAL A 10 -17.74 -13.27 18.73
CA VAL A 10 -18.12 -12.24 17.77
C VAL A 10 -18.79 -11.05 18.45
N ALA A 11 -19.62 -11.30 19.48
CA ALA A 11 -20.31 -10.23 20.19
C ALA A 11 -19.31 -9.31 20.93
N ALA A 12 -18.33 -9.91 21.62
CA ALA A 12 -17.30 -9.15 22.30
C ALA A 12 -16.43 -8.35 21.32
N VAL A 13 -16.02 -8.96 20.19
CA VAL A 13 -15.24 -8.25 19.15
C VAL A 13 -16.02 -7.08 18.57
N LEU A 14 -17.29 -7.26 18.25
CA LEU A 14 -18.11 -6.21 17.64
C LEU A 14 -18.46 -5.09 18.63
N ALA A 15 -18.51 -5.35 19.94
CA ALA A 15 -18.74 -4.29 20.93
C ALA A 15 -17.72 -3.17 20.83
N ASP A 16 -16.43 -3.52 20.60
CA ASP A 16 -15.34 -2.55 20.57
C ASP A 16 -14.88 -2.16 19.16
N ARG A 17 -15.13 -3.03 18.15
CA ARG A 17 -14.52 -2.89 16.82
C ARG A 17 -15.52 -2.82 15.66
N ALA A 18 -16.81 -2.67 15.93
CA ALA A 18 -17.85 -2.68 14.89
C ALA A 18 -17.56 -1.70 13.74
N SER A 19 -17.13 -0.47 14.05
CA SER A 19 -16.81 0.54 13.03
C SER A 19 -15.61 0.15 12.16
N GLY A 20 -14.56 -0.43 12.77
CA GLY A 20 -13.39 -0.93 12.03
C GLY A 20 -13.74 -2.11 11.13
N VAL A 21 -14.52 -3.05 11.64
CA VAL A 21 -15.01 -4.21 10.86
C VAL A 21 -15.88 -3.74 9.68
N ALA A 22 -16.79 -2.79 9.92
CA ALA A 22 -17.63 -2.22 8.87
C ALA A 22 -16.80 -1.49 7.81
N PHE A 23 -15.79 -0.71 8.23
CA PHE A 23 -14.86 -0.03 7.33
C PHE A 23 -14.12 -1.04 6.45
N THR A 24 -13.52 -2.06 7.05
CA THR A 24 -12.75 -3.10 6.32
C THR A 24 -13.64 -3.84 5.33
N ARG A 25 -14.84 -4.23 5.74
CA ARG A 25 -15.80 -4.89 4.86
C ARG A 25 -16.17 -4.02 3.66
N ASP A 26 -16.46 -2.73 3.87
CA ASP A 26 -16.80 -1.79 2.80
C ASP A 26 -15.59 -1.56 1.87
N LEU A 27 -14.38 -1.42 2.42
CA LEU A 27 -13.15 -1.32 1.67
C LEU A 27 -12.95 -2.50 0.73
N LEU A 28 -13.02 -3.73 1.25
CA LEU A 28 -12.83 -4.96 0.48
C LEU A 28 -13.91 -5.14 -0.60
N ALA A 29 -15.18 -4.88 -0.27
CA ALA A 29 -16.28 -4.97 -1.23
C ALA A 29 -16.06 -4.00 -2.41
N ARG A 30 -15.73 -2.75 -2.13
CA ARG A 30 -15.46 -1.74 -3.16
C ARG A 30 -14.21 -2.06 -3.98
N THR A 31 -13.18 -2.61 -3.34
CA THR A 31 -11.94 -3.00 -4.02
C THR A 31 -12.22 -4.06 -5.08
N VAL A 32 -12.99 -5.09 -4.74
CA VAL A 32 -13.31 -6.21 -5.66
C VAL A 32 -14.15 -5.74 -6.87
N GLU A 33 -15.02 -4.76 -6.67
CA GLU A 33 -15.91 -4.25 -7.72
C GLU A 33 -15.20 -3.32 -8.73
N ARG A 34 -13.98 -2.84 -8.41
CA ARG A 34 -13.28 -1.91 -9.28
C ARG A 34 -12.53 -2.57 -10.42
N THR A 35 -12.40 -1.81 -11.50
CA THR A 35 -11.54 -2.21 -12.62
C THR A 35 -10.08 -2.24 -12.17
N PRO A 36 -9.34 -3.34 -12.41
CA PRO A 36 -7.93 -3.44 -12.09
C PRO A 36 -7.09 -2.38 -12.82
N ARG A 37 -6.17 -1.75 -12.12
CA ARG A 37 -5.16 -0.85 -12.68
C ARG A 37 -3.79 -1.45 -12.47
N LEU A 38 -3.14 -1.85 -13.54
CA LEU A 38 -1.87 -2.59 -13.51
C LEU A 38 -0.64 -1.69 -13.73
N GLY A 39 -0.81 -0.38 -13.79
CA GLY A 39 0.23 0.58 -14.15
C GLY A 39 1.29 0.85 -13.07
N CYS A 40 1.14 0.31 -11.86
CA CYS A 40 2.11 0.54 -10.78
C CYS A 40 3.40 -0.27 -10.95
N PHE A 41 3.32 -1.52 -11.44
CA PHE A 41 4.47 -2.43 -11.66
C PHE A 41 5.43 -2.55 -10.47
N GLY A 42 4.97 -2.32 -9.22
CA GLY A 42 5.83 -2.34 -8.05
C GLY A 42 6.74 -1.10 -7.88
N LEU A 43 6.58 -0.06 -8.68
CA LEU A 43 7.38 1.17 -8.60
C LEU A 43 7.26 1.90 -7.26
N HIS A 44 6.20 1.64 -6.50
CA HIS A 44 6.08 2.13 -5.14
C HIS A 44 7.20 1.64 -4.21
N GLU A 45 7.74 0.43 -4.40
CA GLU A 45 8.88 -0.07 -3.63
C GLU A 45 10.16 0.76 -3.94
N TRP A 46 10.37 1.09 -5.21
CA TRP A 46 11.47 1.95 -5.63
C TRP A 46 11.32 3.36 -5.06
N ALA A 47 10.11 3.90 -5.05
CA ALA A 47 9.81 5.21 -4.49
C ALA A 47 10.07 5.30 -2.97
N MET A 48 9.94 4.18 -2.24
CA MET A 48 10.30 4.11 -0.82
C MET A 48 11.82 4.18 -0.59
N ALA A 49 12.61 3.73 -1.57
CA ALA A 49 14.08 3.74 -1.51
C ALA A 49 14.72 4.91 -2.28
N TYR A 50 13.93 5.83 -2.82
CA TYR A 50 14.41 7.01 -3.53
C TYR A 50 15.23 7.90 -2.60
N ARG A 51 16.35 8.41 -3.11
CA ARG A 51 17.32 9.20 -2.31
C ARG A 51 17.78 8.48 -1.05
N SER A 52 18.07 7.19 -1.18
CA SER A 52 18.50 6.35 -0.06
C SER A 52 19.84 6.76 0.56
N ASP A 53 20.67 7.50 -0.15
CA ASP A 53 21.88 8.15 0.35
C ASP A 53 21.57 9.24 1.40
N VAL A 54 20.43 9.91 1.28
CA VAL A 54 19.97 10.97 2.20
C VAL A 54 19.06 10.41 3.29
N HIS A 55 18.08 9.58 2.91
CA HIS A 55 16.99 9.12 3.80
C HIS A 55 17.25 7.74 4.41
N GLY A 56 18.23 7.00 3.89
CA GLY A 56 18.42 5.60 4.22
C GLY A 56 17.33 4.71 3.62
N VAL A 57 17.39 3.42 3.93
CA VAL A 57 16.37 2.44 3.57
C VAL A 57 15.86 1.73 4.83
N ARG A 58 14.58 1.40 4.85
CA ARG A 58 13.94 0.78 6.01
C ARG A 58 14.53 -0.60 6.37
N HIS A 59 14.98 -1.35 5.37
CA HIS A 59 15.55 -2.69 5.50
C HIS A 59 17.02 -2.69 5.03
N SER A 60 17.88 -1.95 5.76
CA SER A 60 19.28 -1.71 5.40
C SER A 60 20.19 -2.95 5.47
N GLN A 61 19.71 -4.08 6.00
CA GLN A 61 20.45 -5.34 6.05
C GLN A 61 20.68 -5.97 4.67
N LEU A 62 19.91 -5.56 3.66
CA LEU A 62 20.10 -5.98 2.27
C LEU A 62 20.49 -4.76 1.42
N PRO A 63 21.59 -4.83 0.65
CA PRO A 63 21.97 -3.75 -0.23
C PRO A 63 20.97 -3.59 -1.37
N LEU A 64 20.75 -2.36 -1.81
CA LEU A 64 19.97 -2.10 -3.02
C LEU A 64 20.70 -2.69 -4.22
N ARG A 65 20.00 -3.48 -5.04
CA ARG A 65 20.58 -4.18 -6.20
C ARG A 65 21.27 -3.26 -7.21
N LEU A 66 20.76 -2.04 -7.39
CA LEU A 66 21.31 -1.03 -8.30
C LEU A 66 22.07 0.07 -7.56
N GLY A 67 22.26 -0.03 -6.24
CA GLY A 67 22.75 1.06 -5.41
C GLY A 67 21.78 2.25 -5.35
N ALA A 68 22.19 3.33 -4.71
CA ALA A 68 21.36 4.54 -4.57
C ALA A 68 21.12 5.21 -5.93
N GLU A 69 22.18 5.53 -6.67
CA GLU A 69 22.09 6.21 -7.97
C GLU A 69 21.22 5.43 -8.99
N GLY A 70 21.41 4.10 -9.09
CA GLY A 70 20.61 3.28 -10.00
C GLY A 70 19.15 3.21 -9.59
N THR A 71 18.86 3.20 -8.30
CA THR A 71 17.48 3.26 -7.77
C THR A 71 16.84 4.59 -8.11
N ASP A 72 17.56 5.68 -7.92
CA ASP A 72 17.11 7.05 -8.24
C ASP A 72 16.80 7.19 -9.73
N ALA A 73 17.67 6.68 -10.59
CA ALA A 73 17.47 6.70 -12.04
C ALA A 73 16.19 5.95 -12.47
N VAL A 74 15.86 4.83 -11.83
CA VAL A 74 14.60 4.10 -12.09
C VAL A 74 13.39 4.95 -11.68
N VAL A 75 13.42 5.57 -10.51
CA VAL A 75 12.33 6.43 -10.02
C VAL A 75 12.14 7.65 -10.93
N GLU A 76 13.24 8.28 -11.32
CA GLU A 76 13.23 9.49 -12.17
C GLU A 76 12.79 9.21 -13.61
N GLY A 77 13.15 8.04 -14.14
CA GLY A 77 12.78 7.60 -15.49
C GLY A 77 11.41 6.94 -15.60
N SER A 78 10.70 6.75 -14.50
CA SER A 78 9.45 5.99 -14.46
C SER A 78 8.25 6.85 -14.11
N ARG A 79 7.06 6.41 -14.57
CA ARG A 79 5.78 6.99 -14.17
C ARG A 79 5.21 6.18 -13.00
N ILE A 80 5.19 6.76 -11.82
CA ILE A 80 4.67 6.11 -10.61
C ILE A 80 3.18 6.36 -10.51
N ARG A 81 2.38 5.28 -10.39
CA ARG A 81 0.91 5.33 -10.32
C ARG A 81 0.39 4.51 -9.16
N CYS A 82 0.89 4.79 -7.98
CA CYS A 82 0.44 4.12 -6.77
C CYS A 82 -0.90 4.68 -6.32
N THR A 83 -1.87 3.79 -6.07
CA THR A 83 -3.20 4.11 -5.54
C THR A 83 -3.39 3.59 -4.12
N HIS A 84 -2.40 2.86 -3.59
CA HIS A 84 -2.45 2.22 -2.28
C HIS A 84 -1.84 3.10 -1.20
N PHE A 85 -2.64 3.54 -0.23
CA PHE A 85 -2.19 4.48 0.80
C PHE A 85 -1.07 3.90 1.67
N ASP A 86 -1.18 2.64 2.10
CA ASP A 86 -0.21 2.02 3.00
C ASP A 86 1.17 1.78 2.35
N ALA A 87 1.25 1.79 1.01
CA ALA A 87 2.52 1.90 0.29
C ALA A 87 2.97 3.38 0.15
N PHE A 88 2.07 4.25 -0.33
CA PHE A 88 2.38 5.66 -0.61
C PHE A 88 2.89 6.43 0.62
N ARG A 89 2.37 6.15 1.80
CA ARG A 89 2.81 6.82 3.04
C ARG A 89 4.29 6.62 3.37
N PHE A 90 4.90 5.57 2.80
CA PHE A 90 6.31 5.25 2.99
C PHE A 90 7.24 5.78 1.89
N PHE A 91 6.70 6.44 0.88
CA PHE A 91 7.52 7.07 -0.15
C PHE A 91 8.52 8.04 0.48
N ALA A 92 9.73 8.08 -0.07
CA ALA A 92 10.66 9.16 0.22
C ALA A 92 9.98 10.52 -0.07
N PRO A 93 10.29 11.56 0.70
CA PRO A 93 9.59 12.86 0.57
C PRO A 93 9.50 13.35 -0.87
N GLU A 94 10.62 13.33 -1.61
CA GLU A 94 10.69 13.83 -2.97
C GLU A 94 10.05 12.88 -4.02
N ALA A 95 9.82 11.63 -3.65
CA ALA A 95 9.11 10.67 -4.51
C ALA A 95 7.60 10.85 -4.47
N ARG A 96 7.06 11.52 -3.44
CA ARG A 96 5.61 11.73 -3.31
C ARG A 96 5.05 12.57 -4.44
N ASP A 97 5.76 13.63 -4.81
CA ASP A 97 5.37 14.54 -5.90
C ASP A 97 5.51 13.90 -7.29
N ARG A 98 6.21 12.74 -7.37
CA ARG A 98 6.33 11.95 -8.60
C ARG A 98 5.21 10.95 -8.78
N ASN A 99 4.38 10.74 -7.78
CA ASN A 99 3.25 9.83 -7.89
C ASN A 99 2.08 10.50 -8.60
N GLU A 100 1.71 9.99 -9.76
CA GLU A 100 0.54 10.46 -10.52
C GLU A 100 -0.78 10.03 -9.87
N GLY A 101 -0.74 9.03 -8.99
CA GLY A 101 -1.93 8.51 -8.33
C GLY A 101 -2.98 7.99 -9.31
N ASP A 102 -4.24 8.32 -9.04
CA ASP A 102 -5.38 8.06 -9.89
C ASP A 102 -5.92 9.36 -10.47
N ASP A 103 -5.62 9.62 -11.75
CA ASP A 103 -6.01 10.86 -12.45
C ASP A 103 -5.64 12.14 -11.66
N GLY A 104 -4.43 12.14 -11.07
CA GLY A 104 -3.91 13.24 -10.26
C GLY A 104 -4.34 13.21 -8.79
N VAL A 105 -5.16 12.26 -8.38
CA VAL A 105 -5.56 12.10 -6.96
C VAL A 105 -4.56 11.22 -6.24
N LEU A 106 -3.93 11.75 -5.19
CA LEU A 106 -2.98 11.02 -4.39
C LEU A 106 -3.68 10.18 -3.30
N PRO A 107 -3.11 9.02 -2.94
CA PRO A 107 -3.66 8.17 -1.91
C PRO A 107 -3.67 8.87 -0.54
N THR A 108 -4.79 8.79 0.14
CA THR A 108 -4.94 9.23 1.53
C THR A 108 -5.60 8.14 2.35
N ARG A 109 -5.39 8.16 3.68
CA ARG A 109 -6.05 7.19 4.56
C ARG A 109 -7.58 7.27 4.48
N ALA A 110 -8.12 8.46 4.37
CA ALA A 110 -9.56 8.66 4.23
C ALA A 110 -10.09 8.17 2.86
N GLY A 111 -9.26 8.32 1.80
CA GLY A 111 -9.60 7.95 0.44
C GLY A 111 -9.34 6.47 0.07
N MET A 112 -8.90 5.63 1.03
CA MET A 112 -8.62 4.21 0.73
C MET A 112 -9.82 3.50 0.09
N ARG A 113 -11.03 3.72 0.61
CA ARG A 113 -12.26 3.10 0.08
C ARG A 113 -12.60 3.51 -1.35
N GLU A 114 -12.10 4.64 -1.80
CA GLU A 114 -12.30 5.18 -3.14
C GLU A 114 -11.19 4.80 -4.11
N MET A 115 -9.99 4.51 -3.61
CA MET A 115 -8.78 4.33 -4.42
C MET A 115 -8.26 2.90 -4.49
N GLU A 116 -8.49 2.07 -3.45
CA GLU A 116 -8.04 0.67 -3.46
C GLU A 116 -8.67 -0.11 -4.62
N GLN A 117 -7.87 -0.93 -5.30
CA GLN A 117 -8.31 -1.64 -6.51
C GLN A 117 -7.54 -2.98 -6.67
N PRO A 118 -8.13 -3.98 -7.34
CA PRO A 118 -7.63 -5.36 -7.31
C PRO A 118 -6.35 -5.61 -8.12
N GLY A 119 -5.92 -4.65 -8.96
CA GLY A 119 -4.65 -4.74 -9.68
C GLY A 119 -3.43 -4.36 -8.84
N CYS A 120 -3.62 -3.88 -7.61
CA CYS A 120 -2.54 -3.61 -6.67
C CYS A 120 -2.21 -4.88 -5.88
N LEU A 121 -0.94 -5.30 -5.90
CA LEU A 121 -0.49 -6.46 -5.11
C LEU A 121 -0.69 -6.26 -3.61
N HIS A 122 -0.51 -5.03 -3.10
CA HIS A 122 -0.73 -4.72 -1.70
C HIS A 122 -2.20 -4.83 -1.28
N ALA A 123 -3.14 -4.47 -2.14
CA ALA A 123 -4.56 -4.59 -1.82
C ALA A 123 -5.01 -6.03 -1.52
N GLY A 124 -4.28 -7.03 -2.05
CA GLY A 124 -4.49 -8.43 -1.74
C GLY A 124 -3.69 -8.96 -0.53
N MET A 125 -2.81 -8.13 0.03
CA MET A 125 -1.96 -8.46 1.18
C MET A 125 -2.39 -7.77 2.47
N ASP A 126 -3.22 -6.74 2.38
CA ASP A 126 -3.82 -6.04 3.51
C ASP A 126 -5.17 -6.68 3.85
N PRO A 127 -5.22 -7.57 4.85
CA PRO A 127 -6.49 -8.15 5.31
C PRO A 127 -7.19 -7.24 6.32
#